data_38e17d2b207e027fbae9f629966c50df
#
_entry.id   38e17d2b207e027fbae9f629966c50df
#
_cell.length_a   1.000
_cell.length_b   1.000
_cell.length_c   1.000
_cell.angle_alpha   90.00
_cell.angle_beta   90.00
_cell.angle_gamma   90.00
#
_symmetry.space_group_name_H-M   'P 1'
#
loop_
_entity.id
_entity.type
_entity.pdbx_description
1 polymer ?
#
loop_
_entity_poly.entity_id
_entity_poly.type
_entity_poly.pdbx_seq_one_letter_code
_entity_poly.pdbx_strand_id
1 'polypeptide(L)'
;MVKVSIIGKGYWGSVIDKNINDMVEYVEPNDADWIIISTPNDLHHEQVEYWLSKRKNVFCEKPLTLTRRSAEALFSLADFFNVKLYVDDVFSWRKEDEYVIEDTNKFTWMKPNQKDKNYIDRLAYHHFYMWLGDDDFDVKNVTGDLNNFKVELEDGRVSEFSYGGSCREVIHTINEHDMTYTYGADSPLRTMFEFLFSNAGDYELNRKMTLNAIKLSEIVKQELYPKVLVVGGGIFGTTASVALATSGYKVTLHEELDSIMKCASDINQYRLHKGYHYPRSKETAQECLDGLKSFKRKYGDSIVNGDVTHYYSIALRGSLVSSGEYIKFLDDMGLEYKLHDEYPLFDEVCISIEAEEELFDKDKLRIQVTQKMKGAGVEVVLNKQTTKEDFKDYDYIVIATYAKINDLVDEPIQYQYEVVEKPVVKLPEQYKNKSVVVMDGPFMCFDPYRDGYHVLGHVEHAIHSTNVGDYPMVLNK
;
A
#
# COMPACT_ATOMS: atom_id res chain seq x y z
N MET A 1 6.21 -37.78 2.27
CA MET A 1 6.57 -36.45 1.77
C MET A 1 5.99 -35.41 2.72
N VAL A 2 6.67 -34.30 2.85
CA VAL A 2 6.17 -33.16 3.67
C VAL A 2 5.02 -32.49 2.93
N LYS A 3 3.95 -32.17 3.64
CA LYS A 3 2.79 -31.47 3.04
C LYS A 3 3.02 -29.96 3.01
N VAL A 4 2.92 -29.37 1.84
CA VAL A 4 3.28 -27.98 1.60
C VAL A 4 2.17 -27.23 0.86
N SER A 5 2.00 -25.96 1.18
CA SER A 5 1.21 -25.01 0.40
C SER A 5 2.02 -23.75 0.10
N ILE A 6 2.05 -23.30 -1.15
CA ILE A 6 2.76 -22.10 -1.58
C ILE A 6 1.76 -20.96 -1.76
N ILE A 7 1.97 -19.86 -1.02
CA ILE A 7 1.23 -18.61 -1.11
C ILE A 7 2.09 -17.60 -1.87
N GLY A 8 1.58 -17.13 -3.03
CA GLY A 8 2.32 -16.29 -3.96
C GLY A 8 2.84 -17.10 -5.14
N LYS A 9 2.09 -17.09 -6.25
CA LYS A 9 2.43 -17.80 -7.51
C LYS A 9 3.15 -16.90 -8.52
N GLY A 10 3.89 -15.91 -8.02
CA GLY A 10 4.73 -15.03 -8.82
C GLY A 10 6.03 -15.70 -9.28
N TYR A 11 7.00 -14.88 -9.72
CA TYR A 11 8.30 -15.38 -10.20
C TYR A 11 8.97 -16.30 -9.16
N TRP A 12 9.15 -15.82 -7.92
CA TRP A 12 9.83 -16.58 -6.87
C TRP A 12 9.06 -17.81 -6.42
N GLY A 13 7.73 -17.74 -6.26
CA GLY A 13 6.92 -18.93 -5.96
C GLY A 13 7.08 -20.02 -7.02
N SER A 14 7.19 -19.64 -8.30
CA SER A 14 7.44 -20.59 -9.40
C SER A 14 8.88 -21.13 -9.37
N VAL A 15 9.86 -20.36 -8.93
CA VAL A 15 11.25 -20.82 -8.75
C VAL A 15 11.32 -21.81 -7.59
N ILE A 16 10.69 -21.52 -6.46
CA ILE A 16 10.60 -22.43 -5.32
C ILE A 16 9.94 -23.74 -5.74
N ASP A 17 8.76 -23.67 -6.36
CA ASP A 17 8.01 -24.82 -6.83
C ASP A 17 8.86 -25.77 -7.69
N LYS A 18 9.60 -25.24 -8.67
CA LYS A 18 10.51 -26.04 -9.53
C LYS A 18 11.62 -26.74 -8.78
N ASN A 19 12.06 -26.20 -7.63
CA ASN A 19 13.13 -26.77 -6.85
C ASN A 19 12.70 -27.84 -5.84
N ILE A 20 11.39 -27.86 -5.48
CA ILE A 20 10.89 -28.73 -4.40
C ILE A 20 9.77 -29.69 -4.83
N ASN A 21 9.23 -29.58 -6.05
CA ASN A 21 8.03 -30.30 -6.49
C ASN A 21 8.14 -31.82 -6.42
N ASP A 22 9.34 -32.38 -6.47
CA ASP A 22 9.60 -33.81 -6.32
C ASP A 22 9.84 -34.26 -4.87
N MET A 23 9.91 -33.33 -3.92
CA MET A 23 10.19 -33.58 -2.49
C MET A 23 8.95 -33.49 -1.61
N VAL A 24 7.89 -32.83 -2.09
CA VAL A 24 6.73 -32.44 -1.29
C VAL A 24 5.41 -32.97 -1.84
N GLU A 25 4.40 -33.00 -0.99
CA GLU A 25 3.00 -33.19 -1.38
C GLU A 25 2.28 -31.84 -1.28
N TYR A 26 1.76 -31.34 -2.40
CA TYR A 26 0.99 -30.11 -2.41
C TYR A 26 -0.43 -30.36 -1.91
N VAL A 27 -0.83 -29.54 -0.93
CA VAL A 27 -2.16 -29.64 -0.30
C VAL A 27 -2.76 -28.23 -0.12
N GLU A 28 -4.04 -28.18 0.25
CA GLU A 28 -4.66 -26.92 0.66
C GLU A 28 -3.98 -26.35 1.92
N PRO A 29 -3.93 -25.02 2.08
CA PRO A 29 -3.14 -24.39 3.16
C PRO A 29 -3.47 -24.89 4.56
N ASN A 30 -4.74 -25.22 4.85
CA ASN A 30 -5.14 -25.72 6.15
C ASN A 30 -4.63 -27.15 6.43
N ASP A 31 -4.32 -27.93 5.40
CA ASP A 31 -3.85 -29.31 5.52
C ASP A 31 -2.32 -29.43 5.44
N ALA A 32 -1.62 -28.31 5.15
CA ALA A 32 -0.18 -28.28 5.02
C ALA A 32 0.55 -28.38 6.37
N ASP A 33 1.74 -29.01 6.36
CA ASP A 33 2.71 -28.97 7.46
C ASP A 33 3.52 -27.68 7.43
N TRP A 34 3.80 -27.19 6.21
CA TRP A 34 4.54 -25.95 5.94
C TRP A 34 3.78 -25.05 4.98
N ILE A 35 3.73 -23.78 5.33
CA ILE A 35 3.28 -22.71 4.43
C ILE A 35 4.51 -21.96 3.92
N ILE A 36 4.64 -21.87 2.61
CA ILE A 36 5.70 -21.13 1.94
C ILE A 36 5.12 -19.82 1.43
N ILE A 37 5.61 -18.68 1.95
CA ILE A 37 5.16 -17.34 1.60
C ILE A 37 6.19 -16.70 0.66
N SER A 38 5.77 -16.40 -0.57
CA SER A 38 6.57 -15.74 -1.60
C SER A 38 5.80 -14.62 -2.30
N THR A 39 5.12 -13.83 -1.50
CA THR A 39 4.31 -12.66 -1.88
C THR A 39 5.17 -11.38 -1.87
N PRO A 40 4.64 -10.20 -2.25
CA PRO A 40 5.30 -8.93 -2.01
C PRO A 40 5.57 -8.66 -0.53
N ASN A 41 6.67 -7.96 -0.24
CA ASN A 41 7.18 -7.73 1.11
C ASN A 41 6.18 -7.11 2.10
N ASP A 42 5.29 -6.25 1.59
CA ASP A 42 4.25 -5.57 2.36
C ASP A 42 3.16 -6.51 2.88
N LEU A 43 3.07 -7.72 2.34
CA LEU A 43 2.12 -8.75 2.77
C LEU A 43 2.73 -9.78 3.73
N HIS A 44 4.05 -9.84 3.84
CA HIS A 44 4.73 -10.88 4.62
C HIS A 44 4.29 -10.90 6.08
N HIS A 45 4.31 -9.76 6.75
CA HIS A 45 3.98 -9.68 8.19
C HIS A 45 2.61 -10.28 8.50
N GLU A 46 1.56 -9.81 7.81
CA GLU A 46 0.18 -10.23 8.04
C GLU A 46 -0.02 -11.72 7.72
N GLN A 47 0.55 -12.19 6.62
CA GLN A 47 0.41 -13.58 6.21
C GLN A 47 1.18 -14.54 7.13
N VAL A 48 2.39 -14.18 7.55
CA VAL A 48 3.17 -14.97 8.51
C VAL A 48 2.45 -15.03 9.85
N GLU A 49 1.99 -13.89 10.38
CA GLU A 49 1.22 -13.82 11.62
C GLU A 49 -0.02 -14.73 11.57
N TYR A 50 -0.77 -14.64 10.49
CA TYR A 50 -1.97 -15.47 10.29
C TYR A 50 -1.65 -16.96 10.35
N TRP A 51 -0.65 -17.43 9.60
CA TRP A 51 -0.37 -18.87 9.54
C TRP A 51 0.32 -19.40 10.79
N LEU A 52 1.16 -18.63 11.45
CA LEU A 52 1.69 -18.99 12.77
C LEU A 52 0.56 -19.15 13.81
N SER A 53 -0.45 -18.24 13.79
CA SER A 53 -1.62 -18.34 14.66
C SER A 53 -2.48 -19.58 14.38
N LYS A 54 -2.42 -20.12 13.16
CA LYS A 54 -3.04 -21.41 12.77
C LYS A 54 -2.16 -22.63 13.10
N ARG A 55 -1.07 -22.41 13.84
CA ARG A 55 -0.09 -23.44 14.23
C ARG A 55 0.55 -24.15 13.04
N LYS A 56 0.82 -23.42 11.96
CA LYS A 56 1.56 -23.92 10.80
C LYS A 56 3.03 -23.50 10.89
N ASN A 57 3.94 -24.38 10.44
CA ASN A 57 5.30 -23.97 10.18
C ASN A 57 5.31 -23.05 8.96
N VAL A 58 6.12 -22.00 8.99
CA VAL A 58 6.17 -20.99 7.94
C VAL A 58 7.60 -20.81 7.44
N PHE A 59 7.74 -20.90 6.12
CA PHE A 59 8.89 -20.34 5.40
C PHE A 59 8.44 -19.03 4.75
N CYS A 60 9.23 -17.98 4.88
CA CYS A 60 8.94 -16.69 4.28
C CYS A 60 10.12 -16.19 3.45
N GLU A 61 9.84 -15.72 2.24
CA GLU A 61 10.80 -14.95 1.44
C GLU A 61 11.26 -13.71 2.21
N LYS A 62 12.49 -13.31 1.93
CA LYS A 62 13.09 -12.13 2.56
C LYS A 62 12.65 -10.81 1.90
N PRO A 63 12.66 -9.71 2.66
CA PRO A 63 12.78 -9.64 4.11
C PRO A 63 11.51 -10.11 4.80
N LEU A 64 11.65 -10.73 5.97
CA LEU A 64 10.49 -11.17 6.77
C LEU A 64 9.55 -10.00 7.08
N THR A 65 10.13 -8.88 7.48
CA THR A 65 9.45 -7.61 7.74
C THR A 65 10.39 -6.46 7.42
N LEU A 66 9.86 -5.23 7.42
CA LEU A 66 10.66 -4.03 7.18
C LEU A 66 11.29 -3.46 8.46
N THR A 67 10.90 -3.96 9.64
CA THR A 67 11.42 -3.52 10.94
C THR A 67 11.80 -4.69 11.82
N ARG A 68 12.89 -4.52 12.58
CA ARG A 68 13.37 -5.54 13.54
C ARG A 68 12.31 -5.88 14.59
N ARG A 69 11.64 -4.87 15.13
CA ARG A 69 10.58 -5.07 16.13
C ARG A 69 9.45 -5.97 15.62
N SER A 70 9.03 -5.78 14.38
CA SER A 70 7.99 -6.61 13.76
C SER A 70 8.47 -8.05 13.54
N ALA A 71 9.74 -8.23 13.14
CA ALA A 71 10.32 -9.55 12.99
C ALA A 71 10.44 -10.29 14.33
N GLU A 72 10.92 -9.62 15.38
CA GLU A 72 10.99 -10.17 16.74
C GLU A 72 9.60 -10.62 17.25
N ALA A 73 8.56 -9.85 16.95
CA ALA A 73 7.18 -10.23 17.30
C ALA A 73 6.73 -11.52 16.60
N LEU A 74 7.06 -11.71 15.31
CA LEU A 74 6.73 -12.92 14.57
C LEU A 74 7.51 -14.15 15.08
N PHE A 75 8.80 -14.00 15.36
CA PHE A 75 9.58 -15.10 15.98
C PHE A 75 9.05 -15.47 17.37
N SER A 76 8.68 -14.48 18.19
CA SER A 76 8.06 -14.72 19.50
C SER A 76 6.70 -15.41 19.37
N LEU A 77 5.93 -15.10 18.32
CA LEU A 77 4.68 -15.77 18.03
C LEU A 77 4.88 -17.24 17.62
N ALA A 78 5.92 -17.51 16.82
CA ALA A 78 6.29 -18.88 16.46
C ALA A 78 6.67 -19.70 17.69
N ASP A 79 7.48 -19.13 18.60
CA ASP A 79 7.83 -19.75 19.88
C ASP A 79 6.58 -20.02 20.73
N PHE A 80 5.67 -19.06 20.86
CA PHE A 80 4.44 -19.18 21.63
C PHE A 80 3.54 -20.33 21.14
N PHE A 81 3.41 -20.50 19.82
CA PHE A 81 2.63 -21.59 19.24
C PHE A 81 3.40 -22.90 19.08
N ASN A 82 4.69 -22.91 19.42
CA ASN A 82 5.62 -24.03 19.23
C ASN A 82 5.63 -24.53 17.78
N VAL A 83 5.78 -23.60 16.84
CA VAL A 83 5.92 -23.85 15.41
C VAL A 83 7.18 -23.18 14.89
N LYS A 84 7.61 -23.56 13.68
CA LYS A 84 8.84 -23.10 13.08
C LYS A 84 8.57 -21.92 12.15
N LEU A 85 9.42 -20.89 12.25
CA LEU A 85 9.51 -19.80 11.29
C LEU A 85 10.94 -19.79 10.72
N TYR A 86 11.06 -19.86 9.40
CA TYR A 86 12.33 -19.80 8.68
C TYR A 86 12.24 -18.75 7.58
N VAL A 87 13.28 -17.94 7.45
CA VAL A 87 13.36 -16.87 6.47
C VAL A 87 14.39 -17.21 5.41
N ASP A 88 14.12 -16.92 4.14
CA ASP A 88 15.04 -17.18 3.04
C ASP A 88 16.44 -16.63 3.31
N ASP A 89 17.39 -17.54 3.33
CA ASP A 89 18.82 -17.28 3.47
C ASP A 89 19.66 -18.08 2.44
N VAL A 90 19.10 -18.23 1.24
CA VAL A 90 19.61 -19.09 0.16
C VAL A 90 21.12 -18.91 -0.13
N PHE A 91 21.66 -17.72 0.11
CA PHE A 91 23.09 -17.49 -0.10
C PHE A 91 23.99 -18.17 0.97
N SER A 92 23.48 -18.46 2.15
CA SER A 92 24.18 -19.24 3.17
C SER A 92 24.38 -20.73 2.77
N TRP A 93 23.63 -21.18 1.77
CA TRP A 93 23.66 -22.58 1.27
C TRP A 93 24.54 -22.76 0.05
N ARG A 94 25.35 -21.76 -0.30
CA ARG A 94 26.41 -21.90 -1.32
C ARG A 94 27.60 -22.65 -0.75
N LYS A 95 28.37 -23.25 -1.63
CA LYS A 95 29.60 -23.96 -1.21
C LYS A 95 30.60 -22.99 -0.59
N GLU A 96 31.23 -23.38 0.51
CA GLU A 96 32.18 -22.55 1.29
C GLU A 96 33.35 -22.00 0.47
N ASP A 97 33.70 -22.61 -0.66
CA ASP A 97 34.82 -22.21 -1.52
C ASP A 97 34.47 -21.07 -2.49
N GLU A 98 33.20 -20.61 -2.51
CA GLU A 98 32.74 -19.59 -3.49
C GLU A 98 33.08 -18.16 -3.10
N TYR A 99 33.25 -17.86 -1.81
CA TYR A 99 33.60 -16.52 -1.31
C TYR A 99 34.17 -16.56 0.12
N VAL A 100 34.92 -15.50 0.47
CA VAL A 100 35.42 -15.29 1.82
C VAL A 100 34.93 -13.95 2.33
N ILE A 101 34.39 -13.93 3.54
CA ILE A 101 34.05 -12.71 4.27
C ILE A 101 35.21 -12.34 5.17
N GLU A 102 35.69 -11.12 5.05
CA GLU A 102 36.84 -10.55 5.73
C GLU A 102 36.42 -9.42 6.67
N ASP A 103 37.33 -8.78 7.38
CA ASP A 103 37.07 -7.57 8.17
C ASP A 103 36.73 -6.38 7.27
N THR A 104 37.26 -6.35 6.05
CA THR A 104 36.93 -5.35 5.03
C THR A 104 36.40 -6.04 3.78
N ASN A 105 35.18 -5.70 3.37
CA ASN A 105 34.52 -6.33 2.24
C ASN A 105 34.03 -5.33 1.21
N LYS A 106 33.89 -5.83 -0.02
CA LYS A 106 33.26 -5.10 -1.12
C LYS A 106 32.19 -5.97 -1.78
N PHE A 107 30.94 -5.52 -1.64
CA PHE A 107 29.78 -6.19 -2.20
C PHE A 107 29.27 -5.41 -3.42
N THR A 108 29.13 -6.08 -4.54
CA THR A 108 28.60 -5.46 -5.76
C THR A 108 27.47 -6.31 -6.35
N TRP A 109 26.32 -5.69 -6.62
CA TRP A 109 25.23 -6.35 -7.34
C TRP A 109 24.53 -5.39 -8.30
N MET A 110 24.85 -5.51 -9.57
CA MET A 110 24.27 -4.75 -10.66
C MET A 110 23.36 -5.64 -11.50
N LYS A 111 22.17 -5.19 -11.81
CA LYS A 111 21.21 -5.91 -12.67
C LYS A 111 20.77 -5.04 -13.84
N PRO A 112 20.81 -5.54 -15.10
CA PRO A 112 20.32 -4.78 -16.26
C PRO A 112 18.85 -4.37 -16.07
N ASN A 113 18.53 -3.14 -16.47
CA ASN A 113 17.15 -2.61 -16.45
C ASN A 113 16.45 -2.62 -15.08
N GLN A 114 17.21 -2.57 -13.97
CA GLN A 114 16.66 -2.47 -12.63
C GLN A 114 15.90 -1.14 -12.48
N LYS A 115 14.57 -1.18 -12.47
CA LYS A 115 13.69 -0.02 -12.33
C LYS A 115 13.39 0.34 -10.87
N ASP A 116 13.39 -0.67 -10.01
CA ASP A 116 13.11 -0.52 -8.59
C ASP A 116 14.40 -0.10 -7.87
N LYS A 117 14.33 1.02 -7.17
CA LYS A 117 15.45 1.60 -6.41
C LYS A 117 15.52 1.12 -4.95
N ASN A 118 14.65 0.21 -4.54
CA ASN A 118 14.73 -0.37 -3.20
C ASN A 118 15.82 -1.45 -3.13
N TYR A 119 17.07 -1.05 -3.30
CA TYR A 119 18.21 -1.97 -3.29
C TYR A 119 18.45 -2.57 -1.90
N ILE A 120 18.16 -1.82 -0.85
CA ILE A 120 18.44 -2.26 0.53
C ILE A 120 17.67 -3.54 0.87
N ASP A 121 16.35 -3.54 0.73
CA ASP A 121 15.52 -4.70 1.06
C ASP A 121 15.62 -5.84 0.04
N ARG A 122 15.99 -5.53 -1.21
CA ARG A 122 15.99 -6.53 -2.28
C ARG A 122 17.33 -7.19 -2.52
N LEU A 123 18.42 -6.42 -2.46
CA LEU A 123 19.76 -6.91 -2.81
C LEU A 123 20.70 -6.88 -1.61
N ALA A 124 20.81 -5.73 -0.93
CA ALA A 124 21.72 -5.57 0.18
C ALA A 124 21.39 -6.48 1.36
N TYR A 125 20.12 -6.79 1.59
CA TYR A 125 19.68 -7.71 2.63
C TYR A 125 20.48 -9.02 2.61
N HIS A 126 20.69 -9.63 1.43
CA HIS A 126 21.47 -10.85 1.30
C HIS A 126 22.93 -10.65 1.73
N HIS A 127 23.54 -9.53 1.34
CA HIS A 127 24.91 -9.21 1.73
C HIS A 127 25.02 -8.91 3.22
N PHE A 128 24.01 -8.32 3.83
CA PHE A 128 23.99 -8.00 5.24
C PHE A 128 24.00 -9.25 6.10
N TYR A 129 23.13 -10.24 5.83
CA TYR A 129 23.17 -11.47 6.63
C TYR A 129 24.44 -12.30 6.39
N MET A 130 25.00 -12.29 5.16
CA MET A 130 26.26 -12.96 4.87
C MET A 130 27.43 -12.30 5.60
N TRP A 131 27.46 -10.96 5.68
CA TRP A 131 28.53 -10.22 6.35
C TRP A 131 28.47 -10.31 7.86
N LEU A 132 27.28 -10.18 8.42
CA LEU A 132 27.10 -10.09 9.87
C LEU A 132 26.98 -11.45 10.54
N GLY A 133 26.46 -12.45 9.84
CA GLY A 133 26.16 -13.75 10.45
C GLY A 133 25.26 -13.61 11.67
N ASP A 134 25.59 -14.31 12.74
CA ASP A 134 24.90 -14.24 14.03
C ASP A 134 25.62 -13.37 15.09
N ASP A 135 26.66 -12.66 14.68
CA ASP A 135 27.42 -11.77 15.56
C ASP A 135 26.57 -10.55 15.98
N ASP A 136 26.67 -10.16 17.24
CA ASP A 136 26.19 -8.87 17.69
C ASP A 136 27.04 -7.76 17.09
N PHE A 137 26.40 -6.65 16.73
CA PHE A 137 27.09 -5.50 16.13
C PHE A 137 26.42 -4.17 16.50
N ASP A 138 27.24 -3.13 16.51
CA ASP A 138 26.80 -1.75 16.53
C ASP A 138 27.44 -0.98 15.38
N VAL A 139 26.64 -0.14 14.73
CA VAL A 139 27.06 0.67 13.57
C VAL A 139 27.69 1.95 14.08
N LYS A 140 28.95 2.18 13.67
CA LYS A 140 29.68 3.41 13.93
C LYS A 140 29.33 4.51 12.94
N ASN A 141 29.22 4.16 11.65
CA ASN A 141 29.01 5.14 10.59
C ASN A 141 28.42 4.50 9.34
N VAL A 142 27.56 5.24 8.62
CA VAL A 142 27.10 4.92 7.27
C VAL A 142 27.31 6.16 6.39
N THR A 143 27.99 5.98 5.25
CA THR A 143 28.29 7.08 4.31
C THR A 143 28.00 6.68 2.88
N GLY A 144 27.68 7.65 2.01
CA GLY A 144 27.42 7.42 0.60
C GLY A 144 25.98 7.73 0.20
N ASP A 145 25.49 7.03 -0.79
CA ASP A 145 24.12 7.13 -1.30
C ASP A 145 23.48 5.73 -1.46
N LEU A 146 22.22 5.66 -1.90
CA LEU A 146 21.49 4.40 -2.06
C LEU A 146 22.11 3.40 -3.04
N ASN A 147 22.95 3.88 -3.95
CA ASN A 147 23.61 3.02 -4.93
C ASN A 147 24.98 2.57 -4.47
N ASN A 148 25.68 3.45 -3.75
CA ASN A 148 27.06 3.21 -3.29
C ASN A 148 27.20 3.73 -1.87
N PHE A 149 27.34 2.82 -0.92
CA PHE A 149 27.49 3.20 0.47
C PHE A 149 28.51 2.32 1.19
N LYS A 150 29.00 2.83 2.29
CA LYS A 150 29.96 2.20 3.17
C LYS A 150 29.39 2.14 4.57
N VAL A 151 29.55 1.01 5.23
CA VAL A 151 29.17 0.82 6.63
C VAL A 151 30.44 0.47 7.43
N GLU A 152 30.63 1.17 8.54
CA GLU A 152 31.67 0.90 9.53
C GLU A 152 31.02 0.47 10.84
N LEU A 153 31.46 -0.64 11.42
CA LEU A 153 31.01 -1.13 12.71
C LEU A 153 31.94 -0.65 13.83
N GLU A 154 31.46 -0.63 15.06
CA GLU A 154 32.25 -0.25 16.23
C GLU A 154 33.41 -1.23 16.52
N ASP A 155 33.29 -2.48 16.10
CA ASP A 155 34.34 -3.52 16.23
C ASP A 155 35.48 -3.40 15.19
N GLY A 156 35.35 -2.45 14.25
CA GLY A 156 36.36 -2.17 13.22
C GLY A 156 36.06 -2.83 11.87
N ARG A 157 35.08 -3.72 11.77
CA ARG A 157 34.64 -4.29 10.46
C ARG A 157 34.12 -3.20 9.55
N VAL A 158 34.44 -3.30 8.25
CA VAL A 158 34.04 -2.31 7.25
C VAL A 158 33.55 -3.01 6.00
N SER A 159 32.46 -2.52 5.41
CA SER A 159 32.01 -3.04 4.12
C SER A 159 31.50 -1.94 3.20
N GLU A 160 31.85 -2.06 1.92
CA GLU A 160 31.41 -1.22 0.84
C GLU A 160 30.37 -1.96 -0.01
N PHE A 161 29.30 -1.27 -0.36
CA PHE A 161 28.17 -1.82 -1.08
C PHE A 161 27.89 -1.01 -2.33
N SER A 162 27.75 -1.70 -3.48
CA SER A 162 27.47 -1.07 -4.78
C SER A 162 26.28 -1.77 -5.47
N TYR A 163 25.21 -1.03 -5.73
CA TYR A 163 23.99 -1.53 -6.35
C TYR A 163 23.55 -0.64 -7.51
N GLY A 164 22.97 -1.24 -8.55
CA GLY A 164 22.45 -0.44 -9.66
C GLY A 164 21.92 -1.25 -10.84
N GLY A 165 21.47 -0.49 -11.85
CA GLY A 165 20.89 -1.02 -13.09
C GLY A 165 21.61 -0.55 -14.36
N SER A 166 22.70 0.21 -14.25
CA SER A 166 23.43 0.79 -15.38
C SER A 166 24.48 -0.17 -15.96
N CYS A 167 24.15 -1.42 -16.13
CA CYS A 167 25.06 -2.44 -16.69
C CYS A 167 24.38 -3.18 -17.86
N ARG A 168 25.18 -3.83 -18.70
CA ARG A 168 24.70 -4.67 -19.83
C ARG A 168 24.40 -6.09 -19.39
N GLU A 169 25.13 -6.60 -18.42
CA GLU A 169 25.06 -7.95 -17.89
C GLU A 169 24.92 -7.90 -16.37
N VAL A 170 24.44 -8.99 -15.75
CA VAL A 170 24.41 -9.10 -14.28
C VAL A 170 25.84 -9.15 -13.77
N ILE A 171 26.15 -8.29 -12.80
CA ILE A 171 27.40 -8.32 -12.03
C ILE A 171 27.02 -8.58 -10.60
N HIS A 172 27.49 -9.66 -10.03
CA HIS A 172 27.31 -9.98 -8.62
C HIS A 172 28.63 -10.52 -8.07
N THR A 173 29.32 -9.70 -7.27
CA THR A 173 30.64 -10.04 -6.73
C THR A 173 30.73 -9.74 -5.23
N ILE A 174 31.52 -10.55 -4.52
CA ILE A 174 31.96 -10.33 -3.15
C ILE A 174 33.46 -10.41 -3.15
N ASN A 175 34.14 -9.33 -2.77
CA ASN A 175 35.60 -9.23 -2.78
C ASN A 175 36.23 -9.68 -4.12
N GLU A 176 35.62 -9.22 -5.23
CA GLU A 176 35.96 -9.55 -6.63
C GLU A 176 35.66 -11.01 -7.07
N HIS A 177 35.25 -11.89 -6.17
CA HIS A 177 34.77 -13.23 -6.54
C HIS A 177 33.38 -13.16 -7.18
N ASP A 178 33.23 -13.79 -8.35
CA ASP A 178 31.97 -13.82 -9.09
C ASP A 178 30.93 -14.70 -8.37
N MET A 179 29.84 -14.08 -8.00
CA MET A 179 28.68 -14.71 -7.36
C MET A 179 27.54 -14.97 -8.37
N THR A 180 27.80 -14.81 -9.66
CA THR A 180 26.79 -15.02 -10.71
C THR A 180 26.41 -16.50 -10.78
N TYR A 181 25.12 -16.77 -10.60
CA TYR A 181 24.60 -18.10 -10.34
C TYR A 181 24.23 -18.84 -11.62
N THR A 182 24.71 -20.08 -11.77
CA THR A 182 24.22 -21.04 -12.78
C THR A 182 23.29 -22.07 -12.14
N TYR A 183 22.03 -22.08 -12.56
CA TYR A 183 21.05 -23.05 -12.08
C TYR A 183 21.41 -24.48 -12.54
N GLY A 184 21.62 -25.37 -11.59
CA GLY A 184 21.93 -26.79 -11.81
C GLY A 184 21.27 -27.69 -10.75
N ALA A 185 21.55 -28.99 -10.81
CA ALA A 185 21.02 -30.00 -9.88
C ALA A 185 21.40 -29.73 -8.40
N ASP A 186 22.48 -29.00 -8.16
CA ASP A 186 22.96 -28.59 -6.83
C ASP A 186 22.49 -27.17 -6.46
N SER A 187 21.22 -26.86 -6.72
CA SER A 187 20.64 -25.54 -6.36
C SER A 187 20.72 -25.29 -4.85
N PRO A 188 21.36 -24.18 -4.37
CA PRO A 188 21.34 -23.81 -2.96
C PRO A 188 19.93 -23.73 -2.39
N LEU A 189 18.97 -23.28 -3.18
CA LEU A 189 17.56 -23.24 -2.80
C LEU A 189 17.03 -24.65 -2.51
N ARG A 190 17.36 -25.63 -3.34
CA ARG A 190 16.99 -27.02 -3.12
C ARG A 190 17.63 -27.57 -1.85
N THR A 191 18.94 -27.39 -1.68
CA THR A 191 19.68 -27.83 -0.49
C THR A 191 19.10 -27.22 0.78
N MET A 192 18.75 -25.94 0.77
CA MET A 192 18.08 -25.26 1.88
C MET A 192 16.74 -25.94 2.24
N PHE A 193 15.89 -26.24 1.27
CA PHE A 193 14.62 -26.91 1.54
C PHE A 193 14.78 -28.36 1.96
N GLU A 194 15.73 -29.12 1.42
CA GLU A 194 16.06 -30.47 1.88
C GLU A 194 16.43 -30.47 3.38
N PHE A 195 17.24 -29.50 3.78
CA PHE A 195 17.63 -29.33 5.18
C PHE A 195 16.45 -28.90 6.05
N LEU A 196 15.66 -27.93 5.61
CA LEU A 196 14.48 -27.45 6.29
C LEU A 196 13.46 -28.57 6.55
N PHE A 197 13.18 -29.39 5.54
CA PHE A 197 12.20 -30.47 5.63
C PHE A 197 12.74 -31.70 6.38
N SER A 198 14.05 -31.87 6.49
CA SER A 198 14.65 -32.92 7.31
C SER A 198 14.60 -32.66 8.82
N ASN A 199 14.07 -31.52 9.25
CA ASN A 199 14.10 -31.02 10.63
C ASN A 199 15.52 -30.77 11.19
N ALA A 200 16.53 -30.68 10.36
CA ALA A 200 17.90 -30.37 10.74
C ALA A 200 18.17 -28.85 10.76
N GLY A 201 17.18 -28.01 10.36
CA GLY A 201 17.31 -26.56 10.25
C GLY A 201 17.78 -25.92 11.55
N ASP A 202 18.82 -25.10 11.48
CA ASP A 202 19.23 -24.23 12.59
C ASP A 202 18.36 -22.98 12.60
N TYR A 203 17.22 -23.08 13.26
CA TYR A 203 16.22 -22.01 13.34
C TYR A 203 16.70 -20.83 14.17
N GLU A 204 17.59 -21.07 15.15
CA GLU A 204 18.12 -19.99 15.99
C GLU A 204 19.17 -19.17 15.23
N LEU A 205 20.03 -19.83 14.48
CA LEU A 205 20.98 -19.16 13.58
C LEU A 205 20.24 -18.33 12.54
N ASN A 206 19.26 -18.92 11.84
CA ASN A 206 18.46 -18.22 10.84
C ASN A 206 17.73 -17.00 11.44
N ARG A 207 17.17 -17.13 12.66
CA ARG A 207 16.55 -16.03 13.39
C ARG A 207 17.55 -14.88 13.64
N LYS A 208 18.72 -15.18 14.18
CA LYS A 208 19.74 -14.17 14.48
C LYS A 208 20.22 -13.45 13.23
N MET A 209 20.56 -14.18 12.18
CA MET A 209 20.98 -13.62 10.89
C MET A 209 19.89 -12.74 10.27
N THR A 210 18.65 -13.19 10.32
CA THR A 210 17.48 -12.41 9.85
C THR A 210 17.34 -11.11 10.62
N LEU A 211 17.38 -11.16 11.95
CA LEU A 211 17.24 -9.96 12.79
C LEU A 211 18.40 -8.98 12.59
N ASN A 212 19.62 -9.48 12.38
CA ASN A 212 20.79 -8.67 12.08
C ASN A 212 20.66 -7.98 10.71
N ALA A 213 20.28 -8.71 9.67
CA ALA A 213 20.09 -8.13 8.35
C ALA A 213 18.98 -7.06 8.34
N ILE A 214 17.88 -7.27 9.06
CA ILE A 214 16.81 -6.27 9.21
C ILE A 214 17.33 -5.06 10.01
N LYS A 215 18.03 -5.25 11.14
CA LYS A 215 18.62 -4.17 11.94
C LYS A 215 19.52 -3.28 11.09
N LEU A 216 20.42 -3.87 10.31
CA LEU A 216 21.30 -3.10 9.44
C LEU A 216 20.53 -2.41 8.31
N SER A 217 19.54 -3.09 7.72
CA SER A 217 18.68 -2.47 6.70
C SER A 217 17.95 -1.24 7.22
N GLU A 218 17.42 -1.27 8.45
CA GLU A 218 16.79 -0.12 9.09
C GLU A 218 17.77 1.04 9.28
N ILE A 219 18.97 0.76 9.81
CA ILE A 219 19.98 1.79 10.06
C ILE A 219 20.43 2.44 8.74
N VAL A 220 20.76 1.64 7.72
CA VAL A 220 21.19 2.15 6.41
C VAL A 220 20.10 2.99 5.76
N LYS A 221 18.84 2.57 5.83
CA LYS A 221 17.71 3.38 5.34
C LYS A 221 17.55 4.67 6.12
N GLN A 222 17.74 4.61 7.44
CA GLN A 222 17.65 5.79 8.29
C GLN A 222 18.69 6.83 7.93
N GLU A 223 19.88 6.42 7.55
CA GLU A 223 20.98 7.32 7.21
C GLU A 223 20.93 7.80 5.74
N LEU A 224 20.59 6.91 4.79
CA LEU A 224 20.75 7.18 3.37
C LEU A 224 19.46 7.56 2.63
N TYR A 225 18.29 7.22 3.14
CA TYR A 225 17.05 7.52 2.43
C TYR A 225 16.61 8.97 2.65
N PRO A 226 16.27 9.68 1.57
CA PRO A 226 15.79 11.05 1.69
C PRO A 226 14.56 11.15 2.58
N LYS A 227 14.50 12.22 3.37
CA LYS A 227 13.39 12.55 4.25
C LYS A 227 12.29 13.28 3.48
N VAL A 228 11.08 12.81 3.59
CA VAL A 228 9.90 13.42 2.95
C VAL A 228 8.91 13.85 4.01
N LEU A 229 8.54 15.12 3.99
CA LEU A 229 7.40 15.62 4.74
C LEU A 229 6.15 15.59 3.86
N VAL A 230 5.12 14.90 4.33
CA VAL A 230 3.78 14.98 3.75
C VAL A 230 2.90 15.81 4.67
N VAL A 231 2.34 16.90 4.16
CA VAL A 231 1.46 17.80 4.94
C VAL A 231 0.01 17.56 4.55
N GLY A 232 -0.79 17.16 5.54
CA GLY A 232 -2.21 16.85 5.39
C GLY A 232 -2.52 15.35 5.39
N GLY A 233 -3.26 14.90 6.40
CA GLY A 233 -3.63 13.51 6.66
C GLY A 233 -4.94 13.06 6.00
N GLY A 234 -5.41 13.72 4.93
CA GLY A 234 -6.50 13.27 4.09
C GLY A 234 -6.12 12.07 3.21
N ILE A 235 -7.07 11.55 2.41
CA ILE A 235 -6.85 10.36 1.56
C ILE A 235 -5.66 10.52 0.61
N PHE A 236 -5.42 11.70 0.07
CA PHE A 236 -4.30 11.96 -0.84
C PHE A 236 -2.96 11.92 -0.09
N GLY A 237 -2.83 12.64 1.03
CA GLY A 237 -1.59 12.65 1.80
C GLY A 237 -1.24 11.30 2.40
N THR A 238 -2.21 10.59 2.96
CA THR A 238 -1.99 9.25 3.51
C THR A 238 -1.62 8.24 2.43
N THR A 239 -2.25 8.31 1.23
CA THR A 239 -1.91 7.45 0.09
C THR A 239 -0.51 7.75 -0.43
N ALA A 240 -0.14 9.04 -0.55
CA ALA A 240 1.20 9.46 -0.95
C ALA A 240 2.25 9.00 0.06
N SER A 241 1.96 9.14 1.37
CA SER A 241 2.86 8.70 2.43
C SER A 241 3.18 7.20 2.34
N VAL A 242 2.17 6.35 2.15
CA VAL A 242 2.36 4.91 1.98
C VAL A 242 3.17 4.62 0.72
N ALA A 243 2.85 5.26 -0.41
CA ALA A 243 3.55 5.05 -1.67
C ALA A 243 5.03 5.44 -1.59
N LEU A 244 5.34 6.59 -0.98
CA LEU A 244 6.69 7.07 -0.78
C LEU A 244 7.48 6.17 0.19
N ALA A 245 6.88 5.81 1.33
CA ALA A 245 7.55 4.95 2.31
C ALA A 245 7.85 3.55 1.72
N THR A 246 6.92 2.97 0.96
CA THR A 246 7.16 1.69 0.27
C THR A 246 8.19 1.80 -0.87
N SER A 247 8.42 3.00 -1.39
CA SER A 247 9.49 3.29 -2.36
C SER A 247 10.83 3.59 -1.69
N GLY A 248 10.92 3.50 -0.35
CA GLY A 248 12.15 3.65 0.41
C GLY A 248 12.45 5.04 0.94
N TYR A 249 11.50 5.97 0.88
CA TYR A 249 11.66 7.28 1.52
C TYR A 249 11.35 7.22 3.01
N LYS A 250 12.05 8.04 3.79
CA LYS A 250 11.73 8.27 5.21
C LYS A 250 10.62 9.31 5.29
N VAL A 251 9.40 8.86 5.56
CA VAL A 251 8.21 9.69 5.46
C VAL A 251 7.68 10.08 6.84
N THR A 252 7.57 11.39 7.08
CA THR A 252 6.81 11.96 8.19
C THR A 252 5.54 12.62 7.64
N LEU A 253 4.38 12.29 8.19
CA LEU A 253 3.12 12.93 7.86
C LEU A 253 2.70 13.86 9.00
N HIS A 254 2.51 15.14 8.70
CA HIS A 254 1.91 16.11 9.62
C HIS A 254 0.42 16.29 9.34
N GLU A 255 -0.40 16.20 10.38
CA GLU A 255 -1.83 16.51 10.36
C GLU A 255 -2.17 17.52 11.45
N GLU A 256 -2.88 18.60 11.10
CA GLU A 256 -3.25 19.64 12.05
C GLU A 256 -4.30 19.21 13.07
N LEU A 257 -5.11 18.21 12.73
CA LEU A 257 -6.16 17.68 13.58
C LEU A 257 -5.65 16.52 14.45
N ASP A 258 -6.47 16.10 15.37
CA ASP A 258 -6.21 14.98 16.29
C ASP A 258 -6.34 13.60 15.66
N SER A 259 -6.70 13.52 14.37
CA SER A 259 -6.84 12.28 13.60
C SER A 259 -6.74 12.53 12.10
N ILE A 260 -6.21 11.56 11.39
CA ILE A 260 -6.22 11.51 9.92
C ILE A 260 -7.62 11.28 9.37
N MET A 261 -7.77 11.50 8.07
CA MET A 261 -9.00 11.23 7.30
C MET A 261 -10.23 11.99 7.80
N LYS A 262 -10.03 13.17 8.38
CA LYS A 262 -11.09 14.14 8.70
C LYS A 262 -11.32 15.11 7.53
N CYS A 263 -12.17 16.10 7.71
CA CYS A 263 -12.57 17.08 6.69
C CYS A 263 -13.17 16.40 5.42
N ALA A 264 -12.76 16.80 4.22
CA ALA A 264 -13.32 16.29 2.97
C ALA A 264 -13.25 14.75 2.83
N SER A 265 -12.26 14.09 3.42
CA SER A 265 -12.15 12.62 3.42
C SER A 265 -13.17 11.95 4.35
N ASP A 266 -13.69 12.65 5.35
CA ASP A 266 -14.74 12.19 6.28
C ASP A 266 -16.14 12.59 5.82
N ILE A 267 -16.26 13.75 5.15
CA ILE A 267 -17.54 14.37 4.78
C ILE A 267 -17.70 14.36 3.27
N ASN A 268 -18.32 13.32 2.75
CA ASN A 268 -18.61 13.15 1.33
C ASN A 268 -19.83 12.21 1.17
N GLN A 269 -20.08 11.70 -0.02
CA GLN A 269 -21.19 10.81 -0.31
C GLN A 269 -20.83 9.32 -0.25
N TYR A 270 -19.59 9.00 0.03
CA TYR A 270 -19.06 7.63 0.19
C TYR A 270 -19.23 6.71 -1.02
N ARG A 271 -19.44 7.29 -2.23
CA ARG A 271 -19.58 6.53 -3.47
C ARG A 271 -18.23 6.17 -4.08
N LEU A 272 -18.19 5.00 -4.65
CA LEU A 272 -17.15 4.57 -5.57
C LEU A 272 -17.66 4.72 -6.99
N HIS A 273 -17.45 5.90 -7.56
CA HIS A 273 -17.95 6.24 -8.90
C HIS A 273 -17.40 5.32 -9.99
N LYS A 274 -18.31 4.76 -10.79
CA LYS A 274 -17.99 4.04 -12.03
C LYS A 274 -18.19 4.90 -13.28
N GLY A 275 -18.48 6.17 -13.11
CA GLY A 275 -18.65 7.12 -14.22
C GLY A 275 -20.10 7.48 -14.56
N TYR A 276 -21.11 6.82 -14.01
CA TYR A 276 -22.53 7.11 -14.27
C TYR A 276 -22.91 8.57 -14.06
N HIS A 277 -22.20 9.25 -13.18
CA HIS A 277 -22.42 10.63 -12.79
C HIS A 277 -21.93 11.67 -13.80
N TYR A 278 -21.18 11.26 -14.84
CA TYR A 278 -20.46 12.19 -15.72
C TYR A 278 -20.86 12.09 -17.20
N PRO A 279 -22.15 12.22 -17.57
CA PRO A 279 -22.61 12.01 -18.94
C PRO A 279 -22.05 13.00 -19.96
N ARG A 280 -21.53 14.16 -19.51
CA ARG A 280 -20.94 15.20 -20.35
C ARG A 280 -19.42 15.13 -20.46
N SER A 281 -18.77 14.18 -19.74
CA SER A 281 -17.31 13.99 -19.79
C SER A 281 -16.95 12.52 -19.77
N LYS A 282 -16.71 11.95 -20.94
CA LYS A 282 -16.22 10.58 -21.07
C LYS A 282 -14.84 10.40 -20.46
N GLU A 283 -13.99 11.43 -20.50
CA GLU A 283 -12.67 11.40 -19.85
C GLU A 283 -12.81 11.19 -18.35
N THR A 284 -13.62 12.00 -17.67
CA THR A 284 -13.85 11.86 -16.23
C THR A 284 -14.47 10.51 -15.87
N ALA A 285 -15.42 10.02 -16.70
CA ALA A 285 -15.99 8.69 -16.49
C ALA A 285 -14.93 7.58 -16.62
N GLN A 286 -14.03 7.69 -17.59
CA GLN A 286 -12.92 6.73 -17.74
C GLN A 286 -11.94 6.79 -16.58
N GLU A 287 -11.60 7.99 -16.10
CA GLU A 287 -10.75 8.17 -14.91
C GLU A 287 -11.37 7.51 -13.67
N CYS A 288 -12.70 7.59 -13.51
CA CYS A 288 -13.42 6.89 -12.43
C CYS A 288 -13.25 5.37 -12.54
N LEU A 289 -13.41 4.79 -13.73
CA LEU A 289 -13.24 3.35 -13.98
C LEU A 289 -11.81 2.89 -13.68
N ASP A 290 -10.82 3.66 -14.10
CA ASP A 290 -9.41 3.33 -13.86
C ASP A 290 -9.04 3.50 -12.38
N GLY A 291 -9.54 4.57 -11.75
CA GLY A 291 -9.37 4.83 -10.32
C GLY A 291 -10.00 3.75 -9.44
N LEU A 292 -11.16 3.25 -9.82
CA LEU A 292 -11.88 2.19 -9.09
C LEU A 292 -11.04 0.92 -8.94
N LYS A 293 -10.38 0.47 -10.01
CA LYS A 293 -9.50 -0.72 -9.97
C LYS A 293 -8.38 -0.54 -8.96
N SER A 294 -7.78 0.66 -8.93
CA SER A 294 -6.72 1.00 -7.99
C SER A 294 -7.24 1.08 -6.55
N PHE A 295 -8.39 1.70 -6.35
CA PHE A 295 -9.03 1.79 -5.03
C PHE A 295 -9.38 0.41 -4.47
N LYS A 296 -10.04 -0.44 -5.26
CA LYS A 296 -10.38 -1.82 -4.85
C LYS A 296 -9.15 -2.63 -4.45
N ARG A 297 -8.06 -2.51 -5.19
CA ARG A 297 -6.80 -3.21 -4.84
C ARG A 297 -6.20 -2.70 -3.53
N LYS A 298 -6.29 -1.38 -3.26
CA LYS A 298 -5.67 -0.76 -2.09
C LYS A 298 -6.56 -0.81 -0.84
N TYR A 299 -7.87 -0.65 -1.02
CA TYR A 299 -8.82 -0.38 0.06
C TYR A 299 -10.09 -1.22 -0.02
N GLY A 300 -10.03 -2.39 -0.65
CA GLY A 300 -11.19 -3.25 -0.94
C GLY A 300 -12.03 -3.64 0.28
N ASP A 301 -11.40 -3.84 1.43
CA ASP A 301 -12.12 -4.21 2.67
C ASP A 301 -12.96 -3.05 3.24
N SER A 302 -12.75 -1.83 2.77
CA SER A 302 -13.60 -0.69 3.11
C SER A 302 -14.90 -0.63 2.30
N ILE A 303 -15.02 -1.43 1.24
CA ILE A 303 -16.22 -1.44 0.40
C ILE A 303 -17.37 -2.07 1.19
N VAL A 304 -18.52 -1.42 1.11
CA VAL A 304 -19.73 -1.91 1.74
C VAL A 304 -20.35 -2.98 0.85
N ASN A 305 -20.29 -4.22 1.31
CA ASN A 305 -21.05 -5.31 0.71
C ASN A 305 -22.47 -5.27 1.31
N GLY A 306 -23.39 -4.59 0.66
CA GLY A 306 -24.74 -4.41 1.16
C GLY A 306 -25.76 -4.28 0.04
N ASP A 307 -27.05 -4.49 0.39
CA ASP A 307 -28.17 -4.39 -0.54
C ASP A 307 -28.53 -2.93 -0.85
N VAL A 308 -27.54 -2.12 -1.24
CA VAL A 308 -27.78 -0.74 -1.68
C VAL A 308 -28.07 -0.74 -3.16
N THR A 309 -29.25 -0.23 -3.52
CA THR A 309 -29.61 -0.02 -4.92
C THR A 309 -29.34 1.43 -5.31
N HIS A 310 -28.56 1.61 -6.36
CA HIS A 310 -28.19 2.94 -6.88
C HIS A 310 -29.06 3.32 -8.05
N TYR A 311 -29.74 4.44 -7.93
CA TYR A 311 -30.60 4.98 -8.98
C TYR A 311 -30.04 6.28 -9.54
N TYR A 312 -29.98 6.35 -10.86
CA TYR A 312 -29.71 7.57 -11.61
C TYR A 312 -30.93 7.91 -12.45
N SER A 313 -31.41 9.14 -12.34
CA SER A 313 -32.63 9.60 -13.03
C SER A 313 -32.35 10.87 -13.82
N ILE A 314 -33.00 11.03 -14.94
CA ILE A 314 -33.03 12.28 -15.72
C ILE A 314 -34.39 12.95 -15.49
N ALA A 315 -34.37 14.22 -15.08
CA ALA A 315 -35.59 14.97 -14.83
C ALA A 315 -36.30 15.33 -16.15
N LEU A 316 -37.64 15.46 -16.11
CA LEU A 316 -38.42 15.95 -17.23
C LEU A 316 -38.02 17.37 -17.65
N ARG A 317 -37.56 18.17 -16.69
CA ARG A 317 -37.12 19.56 -16.93
C ARG A 317 -35.86 19.87 -16.10
N GLY A 318 -34.98 20.68 -16.65
CA GLY A 318 -33.82 21.21 -15.96
C GLY A 318 -32.57 20.32 -15.99
N SER A 319 -32.64 19.08 -16.52
CA SER A 319 -31.45 18.30 -16.83
C SER A 319 -30.71 18.87 -18.04
N LEU A 320 -29.41 18.94 -17.99
CA LEU A 320 -28.54 19.43 -19.06
C LEU A 320 -28.28 18.37 -20.15
N VAL A 321 -28.68 17.14 -19.90
CA VAL A 321 -28.65 16.01 -20.85
C VAL A 321 -30.07 15.44 -21.00
N SER A 322 -30.41 15.02 -22.18
CA SER A 322 -31.66 14.29 -22.44
C SER A 322 -31.49 12.80 -22.02
N SER A 323 -32.65 12.13 -21.85
CA SER A 323 -32.64 10.67 -21.59
C SER A 323 -31.95 9.88 -22.69
N GLY A 324 -32.13 10.26 -23.96
CA GLY A 324 -31.47 9.59 -25.08
C GLY A 324 -29.94 9.77 -25.11
N GLU A 325 -29.47 10.98 -24.80
CA GLU A 325 -28.04 11.25 -24.67
C GLU A 325 -27.42 10.48 -23.50
N TYR A 326 -28.14 10.37 -22.39
CA TYR A 326 -27.66 9.63 -21.22
C TYR A 326 -27.54 8.14 -21.51
N ILE A 327 -28.57 7.52 -22.09
CA ILE A 327 -28.53 6.11 -22.49
C ILE A 327 -27.38 5.85 -23.47
N LYS A 328 -27.30 6.72 -24.51
CA LYS A 328 -26.16 6.60 -25.46
C LYS A 328 -24.80 6.70 -24.78
N PHE A 329 -24.64 7.59 -23.82
CA PHE A 329 -23.41 7.69 -23.03
C PHE A 329 -23.10 6.41 -22.27
N LEU A 330 -24.08 5.80 -21.58
CA LEU A 330 -23.91 4.55 -20.85
C LEU A 330 -23.47 3.41 -21.79
N ASP A 331 -24.13 3.28 -22.94
CA ASP A 331 -23.80 2.30 -23.97
C ASP A 331 -22.37 2.51 -24.52
N ASP A 332 -22.03 3.76 -24.85
CA ASP A 332 -20.71 4.13 -25.38
C ASP A 332 -19.57 3.84 -24.38
N MET A 333 -19.84 3.94 -23.07
CA MET A 333 -18.88 3.67 -21.99
C MET A 333 -18.90 2.20 -21.53
N GLY A 334 -19.84 1.39 -22.03
CA GLY A 334 -20.01 0.00 -21.59
C GLY A 334 -20.44 -0.13 -20.13
N LEU A 335 -21.19 0.84 -19.60
CA LEU A 335 -21.71 0.83 -18.24
C LEU A 335 -23.00 0.00 -18.20
N GLU A 336 -23.02 -1.03 -17.38
CA GLU A 336 -24.19 -1.90 -17.21
C GLU A 336 -25.28 -1.16 -16.42
N TYR A 337 -26.51 -1.25 -16.87
CA TYR A 337 -27.65 -0.64 -16.21
C TYR A 337 -28.96 -1.40 -16.47
N LYS A 338 -29.93 -1.19 -15.58
CA LYS A 338 -31.29 -1.70 -15.75
C LYS A 338 -32.25 -0.54 -15.80
N LEU A 339 -33.06 -0.45 -16.86
CA LEU A 339 -34.11 0.54 -16.99
C LEU A 339 -35.26 0.25 -16.04
N HIS A 340 -35.77 1.29 -15.42
CA HIS A 340 -37.03 1.30 -14.66
C HIS A 340 -38.04 2.16 -15.35
N ASP A 341 -39.08 1.53 -15.93
CA ASP A 341 -40.16 2.20 -16.67
C ASP A 341 -41.15 2.92 -15.76
N GLU A 342 -41.30 2.43 -14.53
CA GLU A 342 -42.14 3.04 -13.51
C GLU A 342 -41.33 3.24 -12.21
N TYR A 343 -41.12 4.53 -11.87
CA TYR A 343 -40.44 4.86 -10.64
C TYR A 343 -41.39 5.53 -9.64
N PRO A 344 -42.00 4.80 -8.71
CA PRO A 344 -43.01 5.33 -7.79
C PRO A 344 -42.48 6.31 -6.74
N LEU A 345 -41.13 6.53 -6.68
CA LEU A 345 -40.49 7.36 -5.67
C LEU A 345 -40.25 8.81 -6.09
N PHE A 346 -40.35 9.12 -7.42
CA PHE A 346 -40.10 10.45 -7.94
C PHE A 346 -41.11 10.80 -9.01
N ASP A 347 -41.76 11.93 -8.78
CA ASP A 347 -42.50 12.62 -9.83
C ASP A 347 -41.52 13.40 -10.72
N GLU A 348 -41.94 13.74 -11.95
CA GLU A 348 -41.19 14.60 -12.87
C GLU A 348 -39.83 14.11 -13.34
N VAL A 349 -39.58 12.80 -13.35
CA VAL A 349 -38.41 12.19 -14.05
C VAL A 349 -38.88 11.53 -15.35
N CYS A 350 -38.08 11.61 -16.42
CA CYS A 350 -38.38 10.97 -17.70
C CYS A 350 -37.78 9.59 -17.86
N ILE A 351 -36.74 9.28 -17.09
CA ILE A 351 -36.08 7.98 -17.07
C ILE A 351 -35.38 7.78 -15.73
N SER A 352 -35.38 6.54 -15.25
CA SER A 352 -34.55 6.07 -14.13
C SER A 352 -33.84 4.80 -14.52
N ILE A 353 -32.59 4.66 -14.11
CA ILE A 353 -31.81 3.44 -14.24
C ILE A 353 -31.35 2.97 -12.86
N GLU A 354 -31.25 1.66 -12.71
CA GLU A 354 -30.50 1.02 -11.64
C GLU A 354 -29.07 0.80 -12.14
N ALA A 355 -28.10 1.31 -11.39
CA ALA A 355 -26.70 1.31 -11.74
C ALA A 355 -25.88 0.38 -10.81
N GLU A 356 -24.85 -0.20 -11.34
CA GLU A 356 -23.89 -0.99 -10.57
C GLU A 356 -22.83 -0.09 -9.93
N GLU A 357 -23.16 0.59 -8.86
CA GLU A 357 -22.19 1.32 -8.05
C GLU A 357 -22.00 0.69 -6.68
N GLU A 358 -21.01 1.17 -5.94
CA GLU A 358 -20.66 0.68 -4.61
C GLU A 358 -20.45 1.88 -3.68
N LEU A 359 -20.61 1.64 -2.40
CA LEU A 359 -20.25 2.58 -1.34
C LEU A 359 -19.01 2.07 -0.59
N PHE A 360 -18.31 2.97 0.07
CA PHE A 360 -17.28 2.60 1.05
C PHE A 360 -17.63 3.10 2.46
N ASP A 361 -17.19 2.33 3.45
CA ASP A 361 -17.28 2.71 4.85
C ASP A 361 -16.05 3.53 5.23
N LYS A 362 -16.26 4.79 5.59
CA LYS A 362 -15.17 5.74 5.93
C LYS A 362 -14.36 5.32 7.14
N ASP A 363 -14.98 4.64 8.12
CA ASP A 363 -14.28 4.22 9.34
C ASP A 363 -13.41 2.99 9.05
N LYS A 364 -13.90 2.05 8.25
CA LYS A 364 -13.08 0.94 7.74
C LYS A 364 -11.93 1.45 6.88
N LEU A 365 -12.19 2.42 6.01
CA LEU A 365 -11.15 3.05 5.18
C LEU A 365 -10.07 3.69 6.05
N ARG A 366 -10.45 4.45 7.10
CA ARG A 366 -9.53 5.06 8.05
C ARG A 366 -8.67 4.01 8.76
N ILE A 367 -9.27 2.90 9.20
CA ILE A 367 -8.56 1.78 9.84
C ILE A 367 -7.52 1.19 8.87
N GLN A 368 -7.92 0.87 7.64
CA GLN A 368 -7.01 0.32 6.63
C GLN A 368 -5.85 1.26 6.29
N VAL A 369 -6.15 2.54 6.09
CA VAL A 369 -5.12 3.57 5.83
C VAL A 369 -4.13 3.66 6.99
N THR A 370 -4.63 3.65 8.23
CA THR A 370 -3.78 3.68 9.44
C THR A 370 -2.87 2.44 9.50
N GLN A 371 -3.42 1.26 9.24
CA GLN A 371 -2.64 0.01 9.23
C GLN A 371 -1.57 0.01 8.13
N LYS A 372 -1.91 0.49 6.93
CA LYS A 372 -0.96 0.59 5.81
C LYS A 372 0.18 1.58 6.11
N MET A 373 -0.12 2.74 6.66
CA MET A 373 0.92 3.70 7.07
C MET A 373 1.84 3.11 8.14
N LYS A 374 1.26 2.45 9.15
CA LYS A 374 2.04 1.77 10.19
C LYS A 374 2.93 0.66 9.62
N GLY A 375 2.37 -0.18 8.72
CA GLY A 375 3.10 -1.26 8.05
C GLY A 375 4.22 -0.75 7.14
N ALA A 376 4.05 0.42 6.53
CA ALA A 376 5.07 1.08 5.71
C ALA A 376 6.10 1.90 6.51
N GLY A 377 5.95 2.01 7.83
CA GLY A 377 6.87 2.78 8.68
C GLY A 377 6.71 4.29 8.57
N VAL A 378 5.54 4.80 8.19
CA VAL A 378 5.26 6.24 8.15
C VAL A 378 5.13 6.78 9.57
N GLU A 379 5.94 7.81 9.89
CA GLU A 379 5.79 8.59 11.12
C GLU A 379 4.60 9.55 11.00
N VAL A 380 3.64 9.48 11.92
CA VAL A 380 2.45 10.34 11.91
C VAL A 380 2.47 11.27 13.10
N VAL A 381 2.48 12.58 12.81
CA VAL A 381 2.45 13.65 13.83
C VAL A 381 1.11 14.37 13.75
N LEU A 382 0.25 14.12 14.72
CA LEU A 382 -1.09 14.73 14.82
C LEU A 382 -1.02 16.03 15.64
N ASN A 383 -2.06 16.87 15.54
CA ASN A 383 -2.16 18.18 16.18
C ASN A 383 -0.97 19.10 15.80
N LYS A 384 -0.43 18.93 14.61
CA LYS A 384 0.72 19.69 14.11
C LYS A 384 0.30 20.58 12.93
N GLN A 385 0.13 21.85 13.19
CA GLN A 385 0.07 22.85 12.13
C GLN A 385 1.46 23.06 11.55
N THR A 386 1.64 22.71 10.28
CA THR A 386 2.91 22.83 9.57
C THR A 386 3.09 24.26 9.06
N THR A 387 4.32 24.75 9.15
CA THR A 387 4.76 26.01 8.57
C THR A 387 5.94 25.77 7.61
N LYS A 388 6.31 26.77 6.81
CA LYS A 388 7.48 26.68 5.92
C LYS A 388 8.81 26.48 6.67
N GLU A 389 8.85 26.84 7.96
CA GLU A 389 10.03 26.59 8.81
C GLU A 389 10.28 25.09 9.06
N ASP A 390 9.23 24.28 9.03
CA ASP A 390 9.35 22.83 9.17
C ASP A 390 10.02 22.19 7.95
N PHE A 391 10.01 22.85 6.79
CA PHE A 391 10.53 22.29 5.50
C PHE A 391 12.04 22.05 5.51
N LYS A 392 12.79 22.82 6.29
CA LYS A 392 14.27 22.75 6.34
C LYS A 392 14.83 21.40 6.80
N ASP A 393 14.03 20.61 7.52
CA ASP A 393 14.43 19.33 8.09
C ASP A 393 14.18 18.14 7.11
N TYR A 394 13.67 18.43 5.90
CA TYR A 394 13.27 17.43 4.90
C TYR A 394 13.83 17.75 3.51
N ASP A 395 14.15 16.70 2.76
CA ASP A 395 14.66 16.82 1.39
C ASP A 395 13.55 17.09 0.36
N TYR A 396 12.34 16.59 0.64
CA TYR A 396 11.16 16.77 -0.21
C TYR A 396 9.93 17.08 0.62
N ILE A 397 9.05 17.90 0.04
CA ILE A 397 7.78 18.29 0.66
C ILE A 397 6.63 17.91 -0.28
N VAL A 398 5.61 17.24 0.25
CA VAL A 398 4.36 16.95 -0.44
C VAL A 398 3.23 17.66 0.29
N ILE A 399 2.61 18.64 -0.37
CA ILE A 399 1.52 19.43 0.20
C ILE A 399 0.19 18.83 -0.27
N ALA A 400 -0.60 18.29 0.68
CA ALA A 400 -1.90 17.64 0.43
C ALA A 400 -2.99 18.22 1.33
N THR A 401 -2.96 19.54 1.53
CA THR A 401 -3.81 20.28 2.50
C THR A 401 -5.14 20.77 1.92
N TYR A 402 -5.51 20.32 0.70
CA TYR A 402 -6.78 20.64 0.04
C TYR A 402 -7.02 22.16 -0.03
N ALA A 403 -8.04 22.69 0.64
CA ALA A 403 -8.38 24.10 0.59
C ALA A 403 -7.31 25.06 1.19
N LYS A 404 -6.33 24.52 1.94
CA LYS A 404 -5.22 25.26 2.55
C LYS A 404 -3.90 25.11 1.78
N ILE A 405 -3.92 24.64 0.53
CA ILE A 405 -2.70 24.39 -0.23
C ILE A 405 -1.86 25.66 -0.41
N ASN A 406 -2.51 26.81 -0.57
CA ASN A 406 -1.85 28.10 -0.78
C ASN A 406 -1.18 28.66 0.48
N ASP A 407 -1.46 28.14 1.67
CA ASP A 407 -0.80 28.57 2.91
C ASP A 407 0.69 28.18 2.92
N LEU A 408 1.06 27.16 2.13
CA LEU A 408 2.39 26.56 2.16
C LEU A 408 3.19 26.68 0.86
N VAL A 409 2.59 27.17 -0.24
CA VAL A 409 3.29 27.41 -1.50
C VAL A 409 3.82 28.84 -1.58
N ASP A 410 4.84 29.08 -2.42
CA ASP A 410 5.41 30.43 -2.60
C ASP A 410 4.61 31.27 -3.59
N GLU A 411 4.02 30.61 -4.57
CA GLU A 411 3.19 31.26 -5.60
C GLU A 411 1.75 30.71 -5.49
N PRO A 412 0.85 31.41 -4.76
CA PRO A 412 -0.55 30.99 -4.65
C PRO A 412 -1.25 30.97 -6.01
N ILE A 413 -2.12 29.98 -6.18
CA ILE A 413 -2.96 29.83 -7.37
C ILE A 413 -4.39 30.16 -6.99
N GLN A 414 -5.08 30.90 -7.85
CA GLN A 414 -6.50 31.23 -7.61
C GLN A 414 -7.37 29.99 -7.81
N TYR A 415 -8.20 29.72 -6.80
CA TYR A 415 -9.19 28.67 -6.82
C TYR A 415 -10.58 29.24 -6.54
N GLN A 416 -11.60 28.53 -7.00
CA GLN A 416 -12.95 28.71 -6.49
C GLN A 416 -13.11 27.86 -5.22
N TYR A 417 -13.44 28.52 -4.13
CA TYR A 417 -13.72 27.90 -2.84
C TYR A 417 -15.21 27.92 -2.55
N GLU A 418 -15.72 26.83 -2.05
CA GLU A 418 -17.12 26.71 -1.66
C GLU A 418 -17.24 26.11 -0.27
N VAL A 419 -18.07 26.74 0.57
CA VAL A 419 -18.48 26.16 1.84
C VAL A 419 -19.75 25.36 1.59
N VAL A 420 -19.65 24.04 1.71
CA VAL A 420 -20.75 23.12 1.38
C VAL A 420 -21.21 22.39 2.64
N GLU A 421 -22.53 22.29 2.82
CA GLU A 421 -23.14 21.48 3.87
C GLU A 421 -23.60 20.13 3.32
N LYS A 422 -23.45 19.08 4.11
CA LYS A 422 -23.92 17.71 3.84
C LYS A 422 -24.81 17.25 5.01
N PRO A 423 -26.11 17.58 5.02
CA PRO A 423 -27.02 17.17 6.09
C PRO A 423 -27.13 15.64 6.16
N VAL A 424 -27.14 15.13 7.40
CA VAL A 424 -27.45 13.72 7.66
C VAL A 424 -28.85 13.63 8.24
N VAL A 425 -29.72 12.94 7.54
CA VAL A 425 -31.15 12.89 7.85
C VAL A 425 -31.66 11.46 7.90
N LYS A 426 -32.76 11.23 8.60
CA LYS A 426 -33.50 9.98 8.56
C LYS A 426 -34.62 10.11 7.55
N LEU A 427 -34.56 9.33 6.48
CA LEU A 427 -35.60 9.25 5.48
C LEU A 427 -36.65 8.17 5.83
N PRO A 428 -37.85 8.21 5.22
CA PRO A 428 -38.85 7.14 5.33
C PRO A 428 -38.27 5.77 4.95
N GLU A 429 -38.79 4.69 5.56
CA GLU A 429 -38.26 3.32 5.41
C GLU A 429 -38.22 2.86 3.94
N GLN A 430 -39.08 3.37 3.07
CA GLN A 430 -39.05 3.05 1.63
C GLN A 430 -37.77 3.46 0.93
N TYR A 431 -36.98 4.38 1.50
CA TYR A 431 -35.69 4.85 0.96
C TYR A 431 -34.49 4.17 1.58
N LYS A 432 -34.72 3.34 2.58
CA LYS A 432 -33.65 2.56 3.20
C LYS A 432 -32.87 1.78 2.15
N ASN A 433 -31.55 1.80 2.24
CA ASN A 433 -30.65 1.16 1.30
C ASN A 433 -30.81 1.63 -0.17
N LYS A 434 -31.33 2.82 -0.41
CA LYS A 434 -31.40 3.41 -1.74
C LYS A 434 -30.49 4.63 -1.82
N SER A 435 -29.68 4.65 -2.85
CA SER A 435 -28.87 5.78 -3.26
C SER A 435 -29.53 6.37 -4.51
N VAL A 436 -29.78 7.66 -4.51
CA VAL A 436 -30.52 8.32 -5.61
C VAL A 436 -29.84 9.59 -6.04
N VAL A 437 -29.66 9.73 -7.33
CA VAL A 437 -29.17 10.94 -7.99
C VAL A 437 -30.11 11.30 -9.12
N VAL A 438 -30.64 12.52 -9.07
CA VAL A 438 -31.28 13.12 -10.24
C VAL A 438 -30.22 13.91 -10.99
N MET A 439 -30.03 13.54 -12.26
CA MET A 439 -28.85 13.91 -13.02
C MET A 439 -28.99 15.24 -13.73
N ASP A 440 -27.87 15.85 -13.69
CA ASP A 440 -27.19 16.87 -14.44
C ASP A 440 -27.95 18.18 -14.44
N GLY A 441 -28.22 18.67 -13.24
CA GLY A 441 -28.88 19.92 -12.99
C GLY A 441 -28.95 20.27 -11.50
N PRO A 442 -29.67 21.30 -11.11
CA PRO A 442 -29.80 21.80 -9.74
C PRO A 442 -30.70 20.88 -8.90
N PHE A 443 -30.34 19.63 -8.77
CA PHE A 443 -31.15 18.62 -8.09
C PHE A 443 -30.51 18.12 -6.80
N MET A 444 -31.35 17.49 -5.98
CA MET A 444 -30.96 16.81 -4.76
C MET A 444 -30.52 15.39 -5.06
N CYS A 445 -29.57 14.91 -4.30
CA CYS A 445 -29.18 13.50 -4.20
C CYS A 445 -29.18 13.07 -2.74
N PHE A 446 -29.31 11.77 -2.51
CA PHE A 446 -29.12 11.19 -1.18
C PHE A 446 -28.48 9.81 -1.27
N ASP A 447 -27.68 9.51 -0.27
CA ASP A 447 -26.94 8.27 -0.17
C ASP A 447 -27.11 7.64 1.22
N PRO A 448 -27.25 6.31 1.30
CA PRO A 448 -27.30 5.63 2.57
C PRO A 448 -26.06 5.91 3.43
N TYR A 449 -26.30 6.15 4.69
CA TYR A 449 -25.33 6.31 5.75
C TYR A 449 -25.57 5.23 6.81
N ARG A 450 -24.87 5.27 7.92
CA ARG A 450 -25.08 4.28 9.00
C ARG A 450 -26.45 4.42 9.68
N ASP A 451 -26.92 3.34 10.27
CA ASP A 451 -28.11 3.31 11.15
C ASP A 451 -29.42 3.80 10.49
N GLY A 452 -29.52 3.63 9.17
CA GLY A 452 -30.72 4.04 8.40
C GLY A 452 -30.83 5.55 8.15
N TYR A 453 -29.77 6.30 8.41
CA TYR A 453 -29.63 7.68 7.98
C TYR A 453 -29.15 7.79 6.54
N HIS A 454 -29.31 8.97 5.96
CA HIS A 454 -28.82 9.32 4.62
C HIS A 454 -28.08 10.64 4.64
N VAL A 455 -27.04 10.73 3.82
CA VAL A 455 -26.38 12.00 3.52
C VAL A 455 -27.09 12.65 2.35
N LEU A 456 -27.51 13.89 2.52
CA LEU A 456 -28.10 14.68 1.44
C LEU A 456 -27.03 15.51 0.73
N GLY A 457 -27.24 15.72 -0.57
CA GLY A 457 -26.51 16.68 -1.38
C GLY A 457 -27.44 17.45 -2.29
N HIS A 458 -27.12 18.69 -2.59
CA HIS A 458 -27.79 19.51 -3.58
C HIS A 458 -26.79 20.41 -4.26
N VAL A 459 -26.87 20.54 -5.57
CA VAL A 459 -25.87 21.28 -6.36
C VAL A 459 -25.84 22.76 -5.98
N GLU A 460 -26.97 23.38 -5.74
CA GLU A 460 -27.07 24.80 -5.41
C GLU A 460 -27.29 25.05 -3.91
N HIS A 461 -28.27 24.37 -3.30
CA HIS A 461 -28.72 24.69 -1.95
C HIS A 461 -27.78 24.21 -0.85
N ALA A 462 -26.83 23.30 -1.17
CA ALA A 462 -25.80 22.88 -0.24
C ALA A 462 -24.63 23.90 -0.14
N ILE A 463 -24.56 24.86 -1.05
CA ILE A 463 -23.49 25.87 -1.09
C ILE A 463 -23.92 27.09 -0.28
N HIS A 464 -23.23 27.35 0.83
CA HIS A 464 -23.50 28.50 1.70
C HIS A 464 -22.75 29.77 1.31
N SER A 465 -21.55 29.59 0.76
CA SER A 465 -20.74 30.71 0.25
C SER A 465 -19.75 30.22 -0.80
N THR A 466 -19.45 31.10 -1.75
CA THR A 466 -18.46 30.89 -2.80
C THR A 466 -17.54 32.10 -2.88
N ASN A 467 -16.24 31.88 -3.02
CA ASN A 467 -15.31 32.93 -3.41
C ASN A 467 -14.27 32.40 -4.41
N VAL A 468 -13.77 33.29 -5.26
CA VAL A 468 -12.60 33.03 -6.11
C VAL A 468 -11.46 33.88 -5.59
N GLY A 469 -10.33 33.27 -5.33
CA GLY A 469 -9.16 33.95 -4.78
C GLY A 469 -8.07 33.00 -4.35
N ASP A 470 -7.08 33.53 -3.69
CA ASP A 470 -5.91 32.75 -3.23
C ASP A 470 -6.25 31.95 -1.96
N TYR A 471 -7.24 32.39 -1.19
CA TYR A 471 -7.61 31.74 0.09
C TYR A 471 -9.13 31.63 0.23
N PRO A 472 -9.61 30.60 0.96
CA PRO A 472 -11.02 30.48 1.27
C PRO A 472 -11.48 31.60 2.21
N MET A 473 -12.52 32.31 1.82
CA MET A 473 -13.20 33.27 2.71
C MET A 473 -14.40 32.60 3.35
N VAL A 474 -14.26 32.17 4.59
CA VAL A 474 -15.41 31.71 5.39
C VAL A 474 -16.10 32.93 5.97
N LEU A 475 -17.27 33.27 5.40
CA LEU A 475 -18.12 34.29 6.03
C LEU A 475 -18.66 33.69 7.33
N ASN A 476 -18.15 34.15 8.45
CA ASN A 476 -18.77 33.91 9.76
C ASN A 476 -20.17 34.53 9.71
N LYS A 477 -21.20 33.67 9.66
CA LYS A 477 -22.59 34.08 9.89
C LYS A 477 -22.90 33.98 11.37
#